data_13061e1413cd1eaba39c86b110e34871
#
_entry.id   13061e1413cd1eaba39c86b110e34871
#
_cell.length_a   1.000
_cell.length_b   1.000
_cell.length_c   1.000
_cell.angle_alpha   90.00
_cell.angle_beta   90.00
_cell.angle_gamma   90.00
#
_symmetry.space_group_name_H-M   'P 1'
#
loop_
_entity.id
_entity.type
_entity.pdbx_description
1 polymer ?
#
loop_
_entity_poly.entity_id
_entity_poly.type
_entity_poly.pdbx_seq_one_letter_code
_entity_poly.pdbx_strand_id
1 'polypeptide(L)'
;MAALPVSAMAQGTNDGLGGGDVDIKSLYELVTKHEQKSKALNIYINYGTSYQTTRDSREGEWTSRLYNRDLRLEMVGWLTDNIYYRFRHRLTKSNTAESEDNFAKATDYMMVGWKFNDHWSIQGGKKCQALGSFEFDENTLFVYQFSDIENCIESSKAAINLVYNATPDQQFSAEISNTYTGKLKDEFGENAKVTTGKVTSSSDDETTTVDTQLLEKANHPLSYTAGWNGKFFGGKLQTRWSYTLRTLAKHKYSRMVRLGQKLNLDHLHWYIDYNMTYDDLDRMRIASKETVSVMAPQETNLYAGKVRYQGLVTKLEVDLAPDWKFEAKGMYETASMTQSEQYKTTARRSATSAH
;
A
#
# COMPACT_ATOMS: atom_id res chain seq x y z
N MET A 1 -30.48 -6.53 15.58
CA MET A 1 -29.08 -6.29 16.07
C MET A 1 -28.53 -5.22 15.19
N ALA A 2 -28.34 -4.01 15.69
CA ALA A 2 -27.76 -2.92 14.93
C ALA A 2 -26.27 -3.23 14.73
N ALA A 3 -25.84 -3.39 13.49
CA ALA A 3 -24.43 -3.42 13.14
C ALA A 3 -23.88 -2.01 13.43
N LEU A 4 -23.04 -1.90 14.44
CA LEU A 4 -22.31 -0.65 14.71
C LEU A 4 -21.42 -0.35 13.48
N PRO A 5 -21.50 0.84 12.90
CA PRO A 5 -20.58 1.23 11.86
C PRO A 5 -19.19 1.33 12.49
N VAL A 6 -18.36 0.32 12.29
CA VAL A 6 -16.94 0.37 12.62
C VAL A 6 -16.29 1.08 11.46
N SER A 7 -16.31 2.38 11.52
CA SER A 7 -15.58 3.17 10.55
C SER A 7 -14.10 3.10 10.84
N ALA A 8 -13.41 2.78 9.85
CA ALA A 8 -12.03 2.46 9.86
C ALA A 8 -11.19 3.65 9.46
N MET A 9 -10.12 3.82 10.16
CA MET A 9 -9.08 4.77 9.79
C MET A 9 -8.34 4.27 8.58
N ALA A 10 -8.28 5.08 7.54
CA ALA A 10 -7.60 4.75 6.30
C ALA A 10 -6.12 4.44 6.53
N GLN A 11 -5.62 3.51 5.75
CA GLN A 11 -4.19 3.23 5.66
C GLN A 11 -3.57 4.41 4.89
N GLY A 12 -2.66 5.14 5.45
CA GLY A 12 -1.91 6.15 4.68
C GLY A 12 -2.39 7.60 4.74
N THR A 13 -3.31 7.97 5.62
CA THR A 13 -3.64 9.40 5.77
C THR A 13 -2.45 10.20 6.30
N ASN A 14 -2.11 11.27 5.61
CA ASN A 14 -0.96 12.13 5.92
C ASN A 14 -1.15 13.00 7.17
N ASP A 15 -2.36 13.14 7.69
CA ASP A 15 -2.65 13.94 8.88
C ASP A 15 -2.28 13.25 10.21
N GLY A 16 -1.83 12.01 10.15
CA GLY A 16 -1.34 11.23 11.29
C GLY A 16 -2.42 10.72 12.25
N LEU A 17 -3.61 11.26 12.19
CA LEU A 17 -4.72 10.92 13.09
C LEU A 17 -5.80 10.06 12.43
N GLY A 18 -5.61 9.67 11.15
CA GLY A 18 -6.60 8.94 10.40
C GLY A 18 -7.70 9.88 9.92
N GLY A 19 -7.50 10.47 8.76
CA GLY A 19 -8.47 11.39 8.22
C GLY A 19 -9.71 10.70 7.72
N GLY A 20 -10.75 11.37 7.82
CA GLY A 20 -12.08 11.04 7.36
C GLY A 20 -13.07 11.37 8.44
N ASP A 21 -14.06 12.17 8.09
CA ASP A 21 -15.22 12.56 8.90
C ASP A 21 -16.11 11.35 9.24
N VAL A 22 -15.53 10.29 9.72
CA VAL A 22 -16.32 9.16 10.18
C VAL A 22 -16.36 9.19 11.69
N ASP A 23 -17.54 9.26 12.21
CA ASP A 23 -17.83 9.31 13.65
C ASP A 23 -17.54 7.94 14.29
N ILE A 24 -16.26 7.68 14.57
CA ILE A 24 -15.81 6.45 15.20
C ILE A 24 -15.91 6.60 16.71
N LYS A 25 -16.70 5.72 17.33
CA LYS A 25 -16.75 5.65 18.78
C LYS A 25 -15.50 4.96 19.34
N SER A 26 -14.81 5.61 20.24
CA SER A 26 -13.69 5.00 20.96
C SER A 26 -14.18 3.87 21.87
N LEU A 27 -13.28 2.99 22.28
CA LEU A 27 -13.62 1.95 23.26
C LEU A 27 -14.17 2.54 24.55
N TYR A 28 -13.67 3.69 24.97
CA TYR A 28 -14.17 4.43 26.13
C TYR A 28 -15.64 4.85 25.94
N GLU A 29 -15.98 5.42 24.78
CA GLU A 29 -17.38 5.81 24.46
C GLU A 29 -18.32 4.61 24.41
N LEU A 30 -17.85 3.47 23.86
CA LEU A 30 -18.62 2.24 23.81
C LEU A 30 -18.91 1.65 25.20
N VAL A 31 -17.93 1.68 26.09
CA VAL A 31 -18.03 1.09 27.44
C VAL A 31 -18.76 2.04 28.39
N THR A 32 -18.49 3.33 28.34
CA THR A 32 -19.06 4.30 29.28
C THR A 32 -20.37 4.91 28.82
N LYS A 33 -20.72 4.74 27.52
CA LYS A 33 -21.83 5.42 26.85
C LYS A 33 -21.78 6.96 26.92
N HIS A 34 -20.61 7.52 27.21
CA HIS A 34 -20.36 8.95 27.16
C HIS A 34 -19.69 9.31 25.85
N GLU A 35 -20.26 10.26 25.10
CA GLU A 35 -19.75 10.76 23.80
C GLU A 35 -18.54 11.69 23.98
N GLN A 36 -17.60 11.35 24.82
CA GLN A 36 -16.45 12.20 25.11
C GLN A 36 -15.15 11.56 24.60
N LYS A 37 -14.70 12.04 23.44
CA LYS A 37 -13.36 11.71 22.95
C LYS A 37 -12.30 12.36 23.84
N SER A 38 -11.38 11.57 24.35
CA SER A 38 -10.23 12.11 25.08
C SER A 38 -9.27 12.77 24.09
N LYS A 39 -8.79 13.98 24.39
CA LYS A 39 -7.73 14.57 23.59
C LYS A 39 -6.43 13.77 23.69
N ALA A 40 -6.13 13.21 24.86
CA ALA A 40 -4.86 12.55 25.14
C ALA A 40 -4.79 11.11 24.66
N LEU A 41 -5.87 10.32 24.76
CA LEU A 41 -5.84 8.90 24.43
C LEU A 41 -7.21 8.42 23.97
N ASN A 42 -7.25 7.88 22.76
CA ASN A 42 -8.40 7.13 22.24
C ASN A 42 -7.92 5.76 21.81
N ILE A 43 -8.63 4.72 22.22
CA ILE A 43 -8.30 3.32 21.92
C ILE A 43 -9.41 2.75 21.05
N TYR A 44 -9.04 2.11 19.96
CA TYR A 44 -9.96 1.46 19.02
C TYR A 44 -9.57 -0.01 18.85
N ILE A 45 -10.58 -0.85 18.77
CA ILE A 45 -10.44 -2.24 18.36
C ILE A 45 -11.19 -2.40 17.03
N ASN A 46 -10.46 -2.72 15.99
CA ASN A 46 -11.00 -2.95 14.66
C ASN A 46 -10.99 -4.44 14.36
N TYR A 47 -12.16 -5.01 14.09
CA TYR A 47 -12.31 -6.41 13.75
C TYR A 47 -13.26 -6.57 12.58
N GLY A 48 -12.93 -7.45 11.66
CA GLY A 48 -13.76 -7.76 10.50
C GLY A 48 -13.81 -9.26 10.22
N THR A 49 -15.00 -9.75 9.93
CA THR A 49 -15.22 -11.09 9.39
C THR A 49 -16.09 -11.02 8.15
N SER A 50 -15.90 -11.92 7.22
CA SER A 50 -16.68 -11.98 5.98
C SER A 50 -16.90 -13.42 5.52
N TYR A 51 -17.99 -13.66 4.83
CA TYR A 51 -18.16 -14.82 3.97
C TYR A 51 -17.70 -14.44 2.57
N GLN A 52 -16.79 -15.21 2.02
CA GLN A 52 -16.23 -14.97 0.68
C GLN A 52 -16.54 -16.16 -0.22
N THR A 53 -17.02 -15.87 -1.41
CA THR A 53 -17.11 -16.83 -2.51
C THR A 53 -16.28 -16.29 -3.66
N THR A 54 -15.33 -17.07 -4.12
CA THR A 54 -14.42 -16.70 -5.20
C THR A 54 -14.44 -17.74 -6.31
N ARG A 55 -14.29 -17.28 -7.54
CA ARG A 55 -14.09 -18.14 -8.70
C ARG A 55 -12.80 -17.74 -9.39
N ASP A 56 -11.86 -18.66 -9.50
CA ASP A 56 -10.72 -18.46 -10.38
C ASP A 56 -11.12 -18.83 -11.82
N SER A 57 -10.98 -17.91 -12.73
CA SER A 57 -11.31 -18.12 -14.14
C SER A 57 -10.39 -19.14 -14.82
N ARG A 58 -9.21 -19.38 -14.25
CA ARG A 58 -8.23 -20.37 -14.76
C ARG A 58 -8.59 -21.79 -14.34
N GLU A 59 -9.06 -21.95 -13.11
CA GLU A 59 -9.42 -23.25 -12.52
C GLU A 59 -10.90 -23.59 -12.73
N GLY A 60 -11.74 -22.56 -12.92
CA GLY A 60 -13.18 -22.73 -13.17
C GLY A 60 -14.02 -23.12 -11.95
N GLU A 61 -13.39 -23.37 -10.80
CA GLU A 61 -14.04 -23.82 -9.58
C GLU A 61 -14.44 -22.65 -8.68
N TRP A 62 -15.56 -22.86 -7.94
CA TRP A 62 -16.01 -21.95 -6.89
C TRP A 62 -15.49 -22.42 -5.54
N THR A 63 -14.87 -21.51 -4.80
CA THR A 63 -14.46 -21.75 -3.41
C THR A 63 -15.16 -20.79 -2.49
N SER A 64 -15.65 -21.30 -1.35
CA SER A 64 -16.34 -20.48 -0.36
C SER A 64 -15.76 -20.70 1.02
N ARG A 65 -15.60 -19.61 1.79
CA ARG A 65 -15.07 -19.69 3.15
C ARG A 65 -15.56 -18.55 4.03
N LEU A 66 -15.62 -18.81 5.34
CA LEU A 66 -15.62 -17.76 6.34
C LEU A 66 -14.19 -17.27 6.55
N TYR A 67 -14.01 -15.97 6.53
CA TYR A 67 -12.70 -15.34 6.61
C TYR A 67 -12.67 -14.23 7.65
N ASN A 68 -11.82 -14.39 8.65
CA ASN A 68 -11.52 -13.33 9.60
C ASN A 68 -10.45 -12.41 8.95
N ARG A 69 -10.87 -11.18 8.64
CA ARG A 69 -10.03 -10.26 7.88
C ARG A 69 -8.85 -9.74 8.68
N ASP A 70 -9.17 -9.13 9.81
CA ASP A 70 -8.15 -8.46 10.61
C ASP A 70 -8.66 -8.22 12.04
N LEU A 71 -7.75 -8.23 12.99
CA LEU A 71 -8.00 -7.75 14.34
C LEU A 71 -6.87 -6.78 14.70
N ARG A 72 -7.20 -5.50 14.92
CA ARG A 72 -6.25 -4.43 15.17
C ARG A 72 -6.56 -3.71 16.46
N LEU A 73 -5.51 -3.42 17.22
CA LEU A 73 -5.52 -2.45 18.30
C LEU A 73 -4.93 -1.14 17.78
N GLU A 74 -5.62 -0.05 17.97
CA GLU A 74 -5.15 1.27 17.57
C GLU A 74 -5.30 2.25 18.72
N MET A 75 -4.28 3.07 18.94
CA MET A 75 -4.25 4.14 19.92
C MET A 75 -3.82 5.43 19.23
N VAL A 76 -4.60 6.48 19.42
CA VAL A 76 -4.30 7.82 18.89
C VAL A 76 -4.58 8.88 19.93
N GLY A 77 -3.83 9.97 19.90
CA GLY A 77 -4.06 11.09 20.79
C GLY A 77 -3.02 12.19 20.65
N TRP A 78 -3.17 13.19 21.50
CA TRP A 78 -2.30 14.35 21.62
C TRP A 78 -1.59 14.33 22.96
N LEU A 79 -0.26 14.37 22.94
CA LEU A 79 0.56 14.50 24.15
C LEU A 79 0.58 15.95 24.65
N THR A 80 0.56 16.89 23.71
CA THR A 80 0.45 18.34 23.94
C THR A 80 -0.47 18.93 22.87
N ASP A 81 -0.67 20.24 22.85
CA ASP A 81 -1.47 20.90 21.81
C ASP A 81 -0.89 20.75 20.39
N ASN A 82 0.40 20.48 20.31
CA ASN A 82 1.12 20.41 19.03
C ASN A 82 1.75 19.04 18.72
N ILE A 83 1.80 18.13 19.70
CA ILE A 83 2.42 16.81 19.53
C ILE A 83 1.34 15.74 19.62
N TYR A 84 1.19 14.99 18.56
CA TYR A 84 0.28 13.86 18.48
C TYR A 84 1.02 12.54 18.22
N TYR A 85 0.37 11.44 18.51
CA TYR A 85 0.92 10.11 18.28
C TYR A 85 -0.13 9.16 17.69
N ARG A 86 0.35 8.13 17.03
CA ARG A 86 -0.46 7.02 16.53
C ARG A 86 0.31 5.72 16.72
N PHE A 87 -0.36 4.76 17.34
CA PHE A 87 0.09 3.37 17.43
C PHE A 87 -0.98 2.48 16.84
N ARG A 88 -0.59 1.53 15.97
CA ARG A 88 -1.49 0.50 15.44
C ARG A 88 -0.76 -0.82 15.33
N HIS A 89 -1.36 -1.85 15.92
CA HIS A 89 -0.80 -3.19 15.96
C HIS A 89 -1.85 -4.22 15.52
N ARG A 90 -1.47 -5.11 14.61
CA ARG A 90 -2.32 -6.22 14.13
C ARG A 90 -2.10 -7.45 14.98
N LEU A 91 -3.11 -7.86 15.74
CA LEU A 91 -3.05 -9.04 16.60
C LEU A 91 -3.05 -10.37 15.80
N THR A 92 -3.33 -10.29 14.50
CA THR A 92 -3.36 -11.44 13.57
C THR A 92 -2.06 -11.64 12.76
N LYS A 93 -1.03 -10.82 13.00
CA LYS A 93 0.28 -10.93 12.34
C LYS A 93 1.38 -11.36 13.30
N SER A 94 2.52 -11.77 12.74
CA SER A 94 3.71 -12.15 13.51
C SER A 94 4.28 -10.98 14.31
N ASN A 95 4.65 -11.26 15.56
CA ASN A 95 5.33 -10.34 16.46
C ASN A 95 6.87 -10.39 16.34
N THR A 96 7.40 -11.13 15.37
CA THR A 96 8.85 -11.16 15.11
C THR A 96 9.31 -9.79 14.65
N ALA A 97 10.39 -9.30 15.24
CA ALA A 97 10.99 -8.02 14.86
C ALA A 97 11.61 -8.10 13.47
N GLU A 98 11.40 -7.06 12.68
CA GLU A 98 12.05 -6.91 11.39
C GLU A 98 13.50 -6.45 11.57
N SER A 99 14.40 -6.92 10.70
CA SER A 99 15.85 -6.81 10.94
C SER A 99 16.44 -5.41 10.71
N GLU A 100 15.74 -4.51 10.04
CA GLU A 100 16.23 -3.13 9.79
C GLU A 100 15.43 -2.10 10.60
N ASP A 101 14.11 -2.17 10.67
CA ASP A 101 13.34 -1.17 11.41
C ASP A 101 13.10 -1.55 12.88
N ASN A 102 13.48 -2.76 13.28
CA ASN A 102 13.45 -3.28 14.66
C ASN A 102 12.06 -3.26 15.33
N PHE A 103 10.99 -3.11 14.55
CA PHE A 103 9.63 -3.24 15.02
C PHE A 103 9.04 -4.60 14.63
N ALA A 104 8.06 -5.06 15.40
CA ALA A 104 7.31 -6.25 15.03
C ALA A 104 6.64 -6.07 13.67
N LYS A 105 6.61 -7.12 12.85
CA LYS A 105 5.91 -7.15 11.55
C LYS A 105 4.44 -6.80 11.68
N ALA A 106 3.86 -7.08 12.84
CA ALA A 106 2.48 -6.76 13.18
C ALA A 106 2.24 -5.26 13.46
N THR A 107 3.28 -4.47 13.75
CA THR A 107 3.15 -3.04 14.04
C THR A 107 3.11 -2.25 12.74
N ASP A 108 1.94 -1.68 12.41
CA ASP A 108 1.77 -0.84 11.22
C ASP A 108 2.16 0.62 11.50
N TYR A 109 1.86 1.11 12.70
CA TYR A 109 2.18 2.47 13.13
C TYR A 109 2.80 2.48 14.52
N MET A 110 3.86 3.22 14.67
CA MET A 110 4.44 3.71 15.90
C MET A 110 5.10 5.03 15.59
N MET A 111 4.30 6.10 15.54
CA MET A 111 4.75 7.40 15.08
C MET A 111 4.38 8.52 16.03
N VAL A 112 5.16 9.57 15.97
CA VAL A 112 4.89 10.85 16.61
C VAL A 112 4.90 11.93 15.53
N GLY A 113 3.95 12.86 15.62
CA GLY A 113 3.89 14.03 14.77
C GLY A 113 3.96 15.30 15.59
N TRP A 114 4.59 16.33 15.04
CA TRP A 114 4.68 17.65 15.63
C TRP A 114 4.18 18.71 14.64
N LYS A 115 3.18 19.49 15.04
CA LYS A 115 2.69 20.65 14.30
C LYS A 115 3.44 21.91 14.77
N PHE A 116 4.26 22.48 13.91
CA PHE A 116 4.96 23.73 14.19
C PHE A 116 4.01 24.92 14.21
N ASN A 117 3.04 24.88 13.25
CA ASN A 117 1.98 25.87 13.07
C ASN A 117 0.89 25.25 12.18
N ASP A 118 -0.07 26.04 11.71
CA ASP A 118 -1.20 25.58 10.89
C ASP A 118 -0.76 25.09 9.48
N HIS A 119 0.41 25.50 9.01
CA HIS A 119 0.93 25.14 7.70
C HIS A 119 1.92 23.96 7.75
N TRP A 120 2.74 23.85 8.77
CA TRP A 120 3.85 22.91 8.79
C TRP A 120 3.74 21.88 9.90
N SER A 121 3.95 20.63 9.55
CA SER A 121 4.11 19.54 10.49
C SER A 121 5.17 18.53 10.03
N ILE A 122 5.75 17.82 10.98
CA ILE A 122 6.67 16.71 10.74
C ILE A 122 6.14 15.47 11.46
N GLN A 123 6.33 14.32 10.82
CA GLN A 123 5.97 13.00 11.36
C GLN A 123 7.22 12.12 11.36
N GLY A 124 7.45 11.35 12.41
CA GLY A 124 8.58 10.43 12.49
C GLY A 124 8.21 9.13 13.18
N GLY A 125 8.86 8.04 12.79
CA GLY A 125 8.65 6.70 13.32
C GLY A 125 8.20 5.70 12.26
N LYS A 126 7.70 4.54 12.68
CA LYS A 126 7.09 3.57 11.76
C LYS A 126 5.70 4.04 11.37
N LYS A 127 5.48 4.22 10.08
CA LYS A 127 4.20 4.71 9.54
C LYS A 127 3.98 4.20 8.11
N CYS A 128 2.74 4.23 7.65
CA CYS A 128 2.49 4.07 6.22
C CYS A 128 3.14 5.19 5.44
N GLN A 129 3.76 4.84 4.31
CA GLN A 129 4.39 5.80 3.42
C GLN A 129 3.36 6.79 2.87
N ALA A 130 3.80 8.00 2.56
CA ALA A 130 2.96 9.05 1.99
C ALA A 130 2.71 8.82 0.48
N LEU A 131 2.17 7.65 0.14
CA LEU A 131 1.85 7.30 -1.25
C LEU A 131 0.52 7.91 -1.65
N GLY A 132 0.43 8.38 -2.89
CA GLY A 132 -0.83 8.80 -3.51
C GLY A 132 -1.71 7.59 -3.84
N SER A 133 -2.88 7.83 -4.35
CA SER A 133 -3.98 6.92 -4.71
C SER A 133 -5.05 6.78 -3.62
N PHE A 134 -6.28 6.59 -4.04
CA PHE A 134 -7.40 6.39 -3.12
C PHE A 134 -7.50 4.94 -2.67
N GLU A 135 -7.11 3.98 -3.51
CA GLU A 135 -7.03 2.58 -3.12
C GLU A 135 -6.08 2.36 -1.94
N PHE A 136 -4.93 3.06 -1.93
CA PHE A 136 -3.97 2.98 -0.84
C PHE A 136 -4.53 3.48 0.50
N ASP A 137 -5.41 4.48 0.44
CA ASP A 137 -6.03 5.05 1.63
C ASP A 137 -7.24 4.26 2.13
N GLU A 138 -7.75 3.31 1.33
CA GLU A 138 -8.85 2.49 1.77
C GLU A 138 -8.49 1.67 3.00
N ASN A 139 -9.46 1.57 3.88
CA ASN A 139 -9.30 0.70 5.01
C ASN A 139 -9.41 -0.76 4.63
N THR A 140 -8.38 -1.51 4.96
CA THR A 140 -8.29 -2.94 4.66
C THR A 140 -9.44 -3.79 5.23
N LEU A 141 -10.18 -3.30 6.21
CA LEU A 141 -11.37 -4.00 6.74
C LEU A 141 -12.53 -4.01 5.73
N PHE A 142 -12.64 -2.98 4.89
CA PHE A 142 -13.73 -2.84 3.92
C PHE A 142 -13.31 -3.21 2.48
N VAL A 143 -12.02 -3.39 2.23
CA VAL A 143 -11.54 -3.77 0.89
C VAL A 143 -11.60 -5.29 0.74
N TYR A 144 -12.39 -5.78 -0.21
CA TYR A 144 -12.46 -7.20 -0.52
C TYR A 144 -11.22 -7.69 -1.25
N GLN A 145 -10.72 -6.87 -2.17
CA GLN A 145 -9.52 -7.17 -2.96
C GLN A 145 -8.78 -5.88 -3.30
N PHE A 146 -7.48 -5.87 -3.05
CA PHE A 146 -6.58 -4.85 -3.56
C PHE A 146 -6.02 -5.24 -4.93
N SER A 147 -5.59 -4.25 -5.70
CA SER A 147 -4.78 -4.50 -6.89
C SER A 147 -3.49 -5.25 -6.56
N ASP A 148 -2.91 -5.95 -7.52
CA ASP A 148 -1.65 -6.68 -7.32
C ASP A 148 -0.51 -5.72 -6.95
N ILE A 149 -0.48 -4.54 -7.57
CA ILE A 149 0.48 -3.47 -7.24
C ILE A 149 0.34 -3.07 -5.76
N GLU A 150 -0.90 -2.92 -5.26
CA GLU A 150 -1.14 -2.53 -3.88
C GLU A 150 -0.82 -3.65 -2.88
N ASN A 151 -1.21 -4.88 -3.18
CA ASN A 151 -0.95 -6.05 -2.35
C ASN A 151 0.54 -6.33 -2.15
N CYS A 152 1.37 -5.98 -3.15
CA CYS A 152 2.80 -6.23 -3.13
C CYS A 152 3.62 -5.07 -2.55
N ILE A 153 2.98 -3.97 -2.14
CA ILE A 153 3.66 -2.85 -1.50
C ILE A 153 3.76 -3.10 0.01
N GLU A 154 4.99 -3.12 0.49
CA GLU A 154 5.26 -3.00 1.90
C GLU A 154 5.12 -1.52 2.31
N SER A 155 3.99 -1.18 2.92
CA SER A 155 3.59 0.21 3.12
C SER A 155 4.10 0.83 4.42
N SER A 156 4.26 0.05 5.49
CA SER A 156 4.59 0.56 6.83
C SER A 156 6.07 0.41 7.12
N LYS A 157 6.79 1.54 7.22
CA LYS A 157 8.25 1.60 7.36
C LYS A 157 8.69 2.73 8.29
N ALA A 158 9.92 2.63 8.80
CA ALA A 158 10.56 3.76 9.46
C ALA A 158 10.71 4.90 8.45
N ALA A 159 10.15 6.07 8.80
CA ALA A 159 10.06 7.22 7.91
C ALA A 159 10.10 8.54 8.68
N ILE A 160 10.50 9.59 7.97
CA ILE A 160 10.32 10.98 8.35
C ILE A 160 9.55 11.65 7.23
N ASN A 161 8.42 12.28 7.54
CA ASN A 161 7.57 12.96 6.57
C ASN A 161 7.35 14.42 6.98
N LEU A 162 7.69 15.34 6.12
CA LEU A 162 7.39 16.77 6.25
C LEU A 162 6.11 17.05 5.47
N VAL A 163 5.15 17.70 6.11
CA VAL A 163 3.86 18.06 5.53
C VAL A 163 3.70 19.57 5.52
N TYR A 164 3.28 20.11 4.38
CA TYR A 164 2.98 21.51 4.18
C TYR A 164 1.54 21.70 3.69
N ASN A 165 0.70 22.32 4.51
CA ASN A 165 -0.65 22.74 4.16
C ASN A 165 -0.60 24.17 3.61
N ALA A 166 -0.55 24.31 2.28
CA ALA A 166 -0.55 25.63 1.65
C ALA A 166 -1.87 26.35 1.90
N THR A 167 -2.97 25.61 1.87
CA THR A 167 -4.33 26.00 2.25
C THR A 167 -5.01 24.83 2.95
N PRO A 168 -6.21 25.00 3.54
CA PRO A 168 -6.99 23.87 4.08
C PRO A 168 -7.30 22.77 3.03
N ASP A 169 -7.26 23.13 1.75
CA ASP A 169 -7.59 22.24 0.64
C ASP A 169 -6.37 21.75 -0.16
N GLN A 170 -5.17 22.24 0.14
CA GLN A 170 -3.96 21.90 -0.61
C GLN A 170 -2.82 21.51 0.33
N GLN A 171 -2.46 20.25 0.28
CA GLN A 171 -1.41 19.67 1.12
C GLN A 171 -0.30 19.08 0.24
N PHE A 172 0.93 19.38 0.56
CA PHE A 172 2.13 18.80 -0.02
C PHE A 172 2.90 18.02 1.03
N SER A 173 3.58 16.96 0.64
CA SER A 173 4.41 16.15 1.52
C SER A 173 5.73 15.78 0.89
N ALA A 174 6.76 15.65 1.72
CA ALA A 174 8.07 15.12 1.35
C ALA A 174 8.50 14.11 2.41
N GLU A 175 8.68 12.86 2.00
CA GLU A 175 9.00 11.75 2.90
C GLU A 175 10.30 11.08 2.52
N ILE A 176 11.10 10.75 3.53
CA ILE A 176 12.24 9.84 3.46
C ILE A 176 11.92 8.64 4.32
N SER A 177 12.05 7.44 3.76
CA SER A 177 11.81 6.18 4.49
C SER A 177 12.83 5.11 4.13
N ASN A 178 12.90 4.05 4.93
CA ASN A 178 13.61 2.85 4.52
C ASN A 178 12.96 2.25 3.25
N THR A 179 13.77 1.64 2.39
CA THR A 179 13.23 0.90 1.22
C THR A 179 12.57 -0.40 1.66
N TYR A 180 13.15 -1.08 2.65
CA TYR A 180 12.67 -2.33 3.21
C TYR A 180 12.61 -2.27 4.73
N THR A 181 11.82 -3.14 5.36
CA THR A 181 11.82 -3.34 6.80
C THR A 181 12.89 -4.37 7.22
N GLY A 182 13.31 -5.23 6.30
CA GLY A 182 14.37 -6.22 6.46
C GLY A 182 15.62 -5.92 5.62
N LYS A 183 16.66 -6.73 5.80
CA LYS A 183 17.88 -6.67 4.98
C LYS A 183 17.62 -7.19 3.57
N LEU A 184 18.44 -6.81 2.61
CA LEU A 184 18.34 -7.26 1.22
C LEU A 184 18.24 -8.80 1.10
N LYS A 185 19.01 -9.54 1.90
CA LYS A 185 18.97 -11.01 1.91
C LYS A 185 17.67 -11.57 2.49
N ASP A 186 17.05 -10.87 3.43
CA ASP A 186 15.77 -11.29 4.02
C ASP A 186 14.63 -11.07 3.00
N GLU A 187 14.77 -10.06 2.13
CA GLU A 187 13.81 -9.72 1.10
C GLU A 187 13.93 -10.59 -0.17
N PHE A 188 15.14 -10.85 -0.62
CA PHE A 188 15.39 -11.52 -1.91
C PHE A 188 16.07 -12.90 -1.77
N GLY A 189 16.50 -13.27 -0.59
CA GLY A 189 17.28 -14.49 -0.35
C GLY A 189 18.80 -14.25 -0.48
N GLU A 190 19.57 -15.22 -0.02
CA GLU A 190 21.03 -15.20 -0.17
C GLU A 190 21.41 -15.47 -1.63
N ASN A 191 22.44 -14.77 -2.11
CA ASN A 191 22.94 -14.86 -3.48
C ASN A 191 21.87 -14.60 -4.56
N ALA A 192 20.90 -13.75 -4.26
CA ALA A 192 19.87 -13.37 -5.22
C ALA A 192 20.46 -12.73 -6.47
N LYS A 193 19.92 -13.08 -7.62
CA LYS A 193 20.36 -12.62 -8.94
C LYS A 193 19.23 -11.89 -9.65
N VAL A 194 19.56 -11.02 -10.57
CA VAL A 194 18.61 -10.34 -11.45
C VAL A 194 18.95 -10.60 -12.91
N THR A 195 17.94 -10.81 -13.75
CA THR A 195 18.07 -10.97 -15.20
C THR A 195 17.26 -9.91 -15.94
N THR A 196 17.77 -9.45 -17.08
CA THR A 196 17.00 -8.61 -18.01
C THR A 196 16.24 -9.44 -19.05
N GLY A 197 16.40 -10.76 -19.02
CA GLY A 197 15.80 -11.68 -19.97
C GLY A 197 16.50 -11.70 -21.33
N LYS A 198 17.72 -11.19 -21.43
CA LYS A 198 18.53 -11.36 -22.64
C LYS A 198 19.04 -12.79 -22.70
N VAL A 199 18.76 -13.45 -23.81
CA VAL A 199 19.19 -14.79 -24.11
C VAL A 199 20.40 -14.72 -25.04
N THR A 200 21.49 -15.35 -24.65
CA THR A 200 22.66 -15.50 -25.50
C THR A 200 22.74 -16.95 -25.91
N SER A 201 22.54 -17.24 -27.18
CA SER A 201 22.78 -18.58 -27.77
C SER A 201 24.22 -18.66 -28.26
N SER A 202 24.97 -19.67 -27.84
CA SER A 202 26.27 -19.99 -28.39
C SER A 202 26.05 -20.92 -29.60
N SER A 203 26.66 -20.56 -30.71
CA SER A 203 26.55 -21.34 -31.95
C SER A 203 27.22 -22.73 -31.91
N ASP A 204 28.04 -22.98 -30.89
CA ASP A 204 28.85 -24.21 -30.80
C ASP A 204 28.32 -25.25 -29.81
N ASP A 205 27.38 -24.88 -28.96
CA ASP A 205 26.72 -25.75 -28.01
C ASP A 205 25.28 -25.26 -27.85
N GLU A 206 24.27 -26.12 -28.02
CA GLU A 206 22.84 -25.75 -27.87
C GLU A 206 22.47 -25.18 -26.48
N THR A 207 23.44 -24.64 -25.74
CA THR A 207 23.23 -24.06 -24.43
C THR A 207 22.75 -22.60 -24.52
N THR A 208 21.48 -22.43 -24.21
CA THR A 208 20.87 -21.12 -24.04
C THR A 208 21.17 -20.59 -22.64
N THR A 209 21.96 -19.54 -22.53
CA THR A 209 22.25 -18.90 -21.25
C THR A 209 21.48 -17.57 -21.13
N VAL A 210 20.87 -17.36 -19.97
CA VAL A 210 20.22 -16.10 -19.62
C VAL A 210 21.21 -15.23 -18.87
N ASP A 211 21.29 -13.93 -19.21
CA ASP A 211 22.17 -13.02 -18.48
C ASP A 211 21.72 -12.89 -17.02
N THR A 212 22.65 -13.01 -16.10
CA THR A 212 22.36 -12.89 -14.67
C THR A 212 23.39 -12.00 -13.98
N GLN A 213 22.93 -11.16 -13.09
CA GLN A 213 23.77 -10.30 -12.26
C GLN A 213 23.46 -10.53 -10.78
N LEU A 214 24.50 -10.77 -9.96
CA LEU A 214 24.35 -10.87 -8.51
C LEU A 214 23.85 -9.54 -7.93
N LEU A 215 22.93 -9.60 -6.98
CA LEU A 215 22.46 -8.43 -6.24
C LEU A 215 23.43 -8.07 -5.13
N GLU A 216 23.86 -6.81 -5.12
CA GLU A 216 24.69 -6.23 -4.08
C GLU A 216 23.88 -5.23 -3.25
N LYS A 217 24.13 -5.21 -1.93
CA LYS A 217 23.51 -4.25 -1.02
C LYS A 217 23.88 -2.82 -1.41
N ALA A 218 22.91 -1.92 -1.44
CA ALA A 218 23.16 -0.48 -1.54
C ALA A 218 23.65 0.08 -0.19
N ASN A 219 24.50 1.11 -0.24
CA ASN A 219 24.95 1.78 0.98
C ASN A 219 23.82 2.57 1.67
N HIS A 220 22.88 3.09 0.88
CA HIS A 220 21.76 3.90 1.35
C HIS A 220 20.45 3.39 0.73
N PRO A 221 19.85 2.31 1.25
CA PRO A 221 18.59 1.76 0.74
C PRO A 221 17.40 2.60 1.23
N LEU A 222 17.28 3.83 0.73
CA LEU A 222 16.26 4.79 1.09
C LEU A 222 15.25 4.99 -0.03
N SER A 223 14.04 5.38 0.37
CA SER A 223 12.95 5.81 -0.49
C SER A 223 12.65 7.28 -0.25
N TYR A 224 12.44 8.02 -1.31
CA TYR A 224 12.06 9.43 -1.30
C TYR A 224 10.70 9.57 -1.97
N THR A 225 9.73 10.15 -1.27
CA THR A 225 8.39 10.35 -1.80
C THR A 225 8.01 11.81 -1.73
N ALA A 226 7.52 12.36 -2.84
CA ALA A 226 6.84 13.65 -2.88
C ALA A 226 5.36 13.40 -3.17
N GLY A 227 4.49 14.06 -2.42
CA GLY A 227 3.04 13.89 -2.51
C GLY A 227 2.29 15.22 -2.61
N TRP A 228 1.13 15.18 -3.24
CA TRP A 228 0.16 16.27 -3.28
C TRP A 228 -1.26 15.73 -3.10
N ASN A 229 -1.95 16.27 -2.11
CA ASN A 229 -3.37 16.04 -1.86
C ASN A 229 -4.12 17.35 -2.06
N GLY A 230 -5.08 17.35 -2.97
CA GLY A 230 -5.90 18.53 -3.29
C GLY A 230 -7.38 18.25 -3.14
N LYS A 231 -8.12 19.26 -2.68
CA LYS A 231 -9.59 19.29 -2.68
C LYS A 231 -10.06 20.46 -3.50
N PHE A 232 -11.08 20.27 -4.32
CA PHE A 232 -11.65 21.26 -5.20
C PHE A 232 -13.17 21.24 -5.10
N PHE A 233 -13.80 22.38 -5.38
CA PHE A 233 -15.27 22.53 -5.40
C PHE A 233 -15.91 22.10 -4.06
N GLY A 234 -15.33 22.55 -2.94
CA GLY A 234 -15.81 22.18 -1.61
C GLY A 234 -15.61 20.70 -1.28
N GLY A 235 -14.56 20.07 -1.82
CA GLY A 235 -14.23 18.65 -1.58
C GLY A 235 -14.94 17.67 -2.52
N LYS A 236 -15.77 18.14 -3.46
CA LYS A 236 -16.45 17.28 -4.44
C LYS A 236 -15.48 16.58 -5.40
N LEU A 237 -14.37 17.23 -5.75
CA LEU A 237 -13.29 16.61 -6.49
C LEU A 237 -12.04 16.60 -5.61
N GLN A 238 -11.42 15.41 -5.47
CA GLN A 238 -10.22 15.24 -4.67
C GLN A 238 -9.12 14.61 -5.52
N THR A 239 -7.89 14.99 -5.22
CA THR A 239 -6.68 14.55 -5.92
C THR A 239 -5.71 13.97 -4.91
N ARG A 240 -5.06 12.84 -5.23
CA ARG A 240 -3.97 12.24 -4.45
C ARG A 240 -2.89 11.74 -5.38
N TRP A 241 -1.85 12.52 -5.53
CA TRP A 241 -0.74 12.22 -6.41
C TRP A 241 0.54 12.05 -5.64
N SER A 242 1.38 11.13 -6.07
CA SER A 242 2.72 10.99 -5.55
C SER A 242 3.72 10.50 -6.58
N TYR A 243 4.97 10.87 -6.35
CA TYR A 243 6.13 10.31 -7.00
C TYR A 243 7.08 9.75 -5.96
N THR A 244 7.53 8.51 -6.16
CA THR A 244 8.46 7.84 -5.25
C THR A 244 9.67 7.32 -6.01
N LEU A 245 10.86 7.63 -5.51
CA LEU A 245 12.14 7.06 -5.94
C LEU A 245 12.69 6.18 -4.83
N ARG A 246 13.03 4.92 -5.13
CA ARG A 246 13.57 3.96 -4.17
C ARG A 246 14.90 3.41 -4.64
N THR A 247 15.82 3.22 -3.72
CA THR A 247 17.07 2.49 -3.96
C THR A 247 16.88 1.04 -3.52
N LEU A 248 16.67 0.11 -4.46
CA LEU A 248 16.37 -1.29 -4.16
C LEU A 248 17.63 -2.09 -3.81
N ALA A 249 18.68 -1.95 -4.60
CA ALA A 249 19.98 -2.57 -4.43
C ALA A 249 21.04 -1.65 -5.05
N LYS A 250 22.30 -2.02 -5.01
CA LYS A 250 23.38 -1.24 -5.64
C LYS A 250 23.11 -1.09 -7.15
N HIS A 251 22.98 0.16 -7.61
CA HIS A 251 22.62 0.51 -8.99
C HIS A 251 21.27 -0.06 -9.48
N LYS A 252 20.36 -0.40 -8.56
CA LYS A 252 19.00 -0.82 -8.86
C LYS A 252 18.01 0.12 -8.20
N TYR A 253 17.14 0.72 -8.98
CA TYR A 253 16.19 1.73 -8.54
C TYR A 253 14.77 1.33 -8.91
N SER A 254 13.82 1.86 -8.17
CA SER A 254 12.39 1.84 -8.50
C SER A 254 11.88 3.27 -8.59
N ARG A 255 11.08 3.54 -9.60
CA ARG A 255 10.37 4.81 -9.79
C ARG A 255 8.88 4.51 -9.83
N MET A 256 8.14 5.16 -8.97
CA MET A 256 6.69 4.95 -8.89
C MET A 256 5.97 6.28 -9.05
N VAL A 257 4.96 6.30 -9.91
CA VAL A 257 4.00 7.39 -10.08
C VAL A 257 2.62 6.87 -9.68
N ARG A 258 1.91 7.61 -8.86
CA ARG A 258 0.53 7.34 -8.48
C ARG A 258 -0.31 8.58 -8.68
N LEU A 259 -1.42 8.43 -9.39
CA LEU A 259 -2.33 9.53 -9.75
C LEU A 259 -3.76 9.10 -9.40
N GLY A 260 -4.26 9.59 -8.28
CA GLY A 260 -5.63 9.32 -7.83
C GLY A 260 -6.54 10.53 -8.03
N GLN A 261 -7.75 10.28 -8.52
CA GLN A 261 -8.83 11.25 -8.61
C GLN A 261 -10.09 10.66 -8.01
N LYS A 262 -10.79 11.42 -7.17
CA LYS A 262 -12.05 11.01 -6.55
C LYS A 262 -13.11 12.09 -6.72
N LEU A 263 -14.25 11.67 -7.25
CA LEU A 263 -15.48 12.43 -7.22
C LEU A 263 -16.26 12.02 -5.96
N ASN A 264 -16.65 12.99 -5.16
CA ASN A 264 -17.33 12.80 -3.89
C ASN A 264 -18.61 13.65 -3.88
N LEU A 265 -19.75 13.02 -4.18
CA LEU A 265 -21.08 13.61 -4.17
C LEU A 265 -21.89 13.03 -3.02
N ASP A 266 -23.05 13.61 -2.72
CA ASP A 266 -23.86 13.27 -1.53
C ASP A 266 -24.18 11.77 -1.39
N HIS A 267 -24.44 11.08 -2.52
CA HIS A 267 -24.81 9.65 -2.53
C HIS A 267 -23.95 8.81 -3.48
N LEU A 268 -22.94 9.42 -4.10
CA LEU A 268 -22.09 8.79 -5.09
C LEU A 268 -20.64 9.14 -4.81
N HIS A 269 -19.82 8.13 -4.59
CA HIS A 269 -18.39 8.27 -4.46
C HIS A 269 -17.72 7.43 -5.54
N TRP A 270 -16.90 8.05 -6.36
CA TRP A 270 -16.21 7.37 -7.44
C TRP A 270 -14.77 7.79 -7.50
N TYR A 271 -13.86 6.83 -7.44
CA TYR A 271 -12.45 7.12 -7.69
C TYR A 271 -11.88 6.34 -8.87
N ILE A 272 -10.83 6.90 -9.41
CA ILE A 272 -9.96 6.32 -10.43
C ILE A 272 -8.52 6.56 -10.01
N ASP A 273 -7.74 5.48 -9.96
CA ASP A 273 -6.32 5.50 -9.64
C ASP A 273 -5.52 4.93 -10.81
N TYR A 274 -4.50 5.64 -11.23
CA TYR A 274 -3.49 5.15 -12.13
C TYR A 274 -2.18 4.98 -11.37
N ASN A 275 -1.64 3.76 -11.37
CA ASN A 275 -0.40 3.40 -10.71
C ASN A 275 0.59 2.89 -11.76
N MET A 276 1.81 3.42 -11.74
CA MET A 276 2.89 2.95 -12.61
C MET A 276 4.17 2.80 -11.80
N THR A 277 4.88 1.68 -11.96
CA THR A 277 6.23 1.52 -11.45
C THR A 277 7.17 1.09 -12.57
N TYR A 278 8.40 1.55 -12.48
CA TYR A 278 9.51 1.07 -13.29
C TYR A 278 10.63 0.62 -12.35
N ASP A 279 10.84 -0.69 -12.30
CA ASP A 279 11.72 -1.35 -11.33
C ASP A 279 12.92 -1.97 -12.03
N ASP A 280 14.13 -1.58 -11.63
CA ASP A 280 15.37 -2.22 -12.07
C ASP A 280 15.54 -3.63 -11.46
N LEU A 281 14.78 -3.94 -10.42
CA LEU A 281 14.67 -5.22 -9.74
C LEU A 281 13.20 -5.46 -9.39
N ASP A 282 12.63 -6.56 -9.81
CA ASP A 282 11.22 -6.92 -9.57
C ASP A 282 10.92 -7.14 -8.08
N ARG A 283 10.63 -6.03 -7.41
CA ARG A 283 10.28 -6.02 -6.00
C ARG A 283 8.94 -6.73 -5.72
N MET A 284 8.00 -6.62 -6.65
CA MET A 284 6.66 -7.22 -6.50
C MET A 284 6.66 -8.72 -6.75
N ARG A 285 7.70 -9.25 -7.41
CA ARG A 285 7.87 -10.67 -7.74
C ARG A 285 6.81 -11.27 -8.67
N ILE A 286 5.90 -10.48 -9.19
CA ILE A 286 4.84 -10.95 -10.09
C ILE A 286 5.45 -11.34 -11.43
N ALA A 287 6.21 -10.44 -12.07
CA ALA A 287 6.91 -10.75 -13.31
C ALA A 287 7.91 -11.89 -13.14
N SER A 288 8.64 -11.93 -12.02
CA SER A 288 9.60 -13.00 -11.72
C SER A 288 8.92 -14.37 -11.67
N LYS A 289 7.77 -14.48 -11.02
CA LYS A 289 7.02 -15.74 -10.92
C LYS A 289 6.44 -16.19 -12.27
N GLU A 290 5.96 -15.25 -13.07
CA GLU A 290 5.24 -15.59 -14.32
C GLU A 290 6.17 -15.74 -15.52
N THR A 291 7.36 -15.16 -15.49
CA THR A 291 8.29 -15.18 -16.63
C THR A 291 9.61 -15.85 -16.30
N VAL A 292 10.32 -15.41 -15.24
CA VAL A 292 11.66 -15.91 -14.94
C VAL A 292 11.66 -17.36 -14.50
N SER A 293 10.66 -17.78 -13.72
CA SER A 293 10.52 -19.19 -13.31
C SER A 293 10.30 -20.14 -14.49
N VAL A 294 9.77 -19.64 -15.60
CA VAL A 294 9.62 -20.42 -16.85
C VAL A 294 10.91 -20.45 -17.65
N MET A 295 11.65 -19.33 -17.73
CA MET A 295 12.91 -19.25 -18.47
C MET A 295 14.03 -20.05 -17.83
N ALA A 296 14.13 -20.03 -16.50
CA ALA A 296 15.20 -20.64 -15.73
C ALA A 296 14.66 -21.36 -14.48
N PRO A 297 13.91 -22.47 -14.66
CA PRO A 297 13.24 -23.15 -13.55
C PRO A 297 14.20 -23.77 -12.52
N GLN A 298 15.47 -23.95 -12.87
CA GLN A 298 16.50 -24.50 -11.98
C GLN A 298 17.17 -23.43 -11.10
N GLU A 299 17.00 -22.13 -11.44
CA GLU A 299 17.61 -21.04 -10.70
C GLU A 299 16.67 -20.57 -9.57
N THR A 300 17.11 -20.78 -8.35
CA THR A 300 16.45 -20.21 -7.17
C THR A 300 16.92 -18.78 -6.96
N ASN A 301 16.05 -17.91 -6.45
CA ASN A 301 16.36 -16.49 -6.18
C ASN A 301 16.78 -15.67 -7.41
N LEU A 302 16.29 -16.03 -8.60
CA LEU A 302 16.43 -15.22 -9.80
C LEU A 302 15.20 -14.31 -9.98
N TYR A 303 15.43 -13.03 -10.17
CA TYR A 303 14.40 -12.00 -10.29
C TYR A 303 14.45 -11.31 -11.64
N ALA A 304 13.28 -10.92 -12.12
CA ALA A 304 13.19 -10.07 -13.31
C ALA A 304 13.76 -8.68 -13.03
N GLY A 305 14.44 -8.12 -14.01
CA GLY A 305 14.91 -6.74 -14.01
C GLY A 305 14.26 -5.91 -15.10
N LYS A 306 14.30 -4.59 -14.99
CA LYS A 306 13.70 -3.65 -15.95
C LYS A 306 12.21 -3.93 -16.18
N VAL A 307 11.49 -4.13 -15.09
CA VAL A 307 10.05 -4.42 -15.11
C VAL A 307 9.26 -3.12 -15.00
N ARG A 308 8.25 -2.98 -15.83
CA ARG A 308 7.25 -1.92 -15.74
C ARG A 308 5.91 -2.53 -15.37
N TYR A 309 5.36 -2.07 -14.25
CA TYR A 309 3.99 -2.35 -13.84
C TYR A 309 3.11 -1.14 -14.12
N GLN A 310 1.91 -1.39 -14.60
CA GLN A 310 0.88 -0.37 -14.79
C GLN A 310 -0.44 -0.93 -14.31
N GLY A 311 -1.17 -0.15 -13.54
CA GLY A 311 -2.47 -0.51 -13.01
C GLY A 311 -3.45 0.65 -13.14
N LEU A 312 -4.67 0.33 -13.54
CA LEU A 312 -5.83 1.22 -13.49
C LEU A 312 -6.82 0.57 -12.53
N VAL A 313 -7.17 1.29 -11.47
CA VAL A 313 -8.14 0.85 -10.47
C VAL A 313 -9.26 1.87 -10.42
N THR A 314 -10.50 1.39 -10.38
CA THR A 314 -11.67 2.25 -10.22
C THR A 314 -12.65 1.63 -9.25
N LYS A 315 -13.25 2.44 -8.39
CA LYS A 315 -14.28 2.01 -7.45
C LYS A 315 -15.41 3.02 -7.44
N LEU A 316 -16.62 2.49 -7.60
CA LEU A 316 -17.87 3.22 -7.49
C LEU A 316 -18.56 2.76 -6.19
N GLU A 317 -18.98 3.71 -5.38
CA GLU A 317 -19.80 3.50 -4.20
C GLU A 317 -21.07 4.33 -4.33
N VAL A 318 -22.22 3.70 -4.06
CA VAL A 318 -23.51 4.37 -4.10
C VAL A 318 -24.24 4.08 -2.78
N ASP A 319 -24.60 5.14 -2.07
CA ASP A 319 -25.42 5.02 -0.86
C ASP A 319 -26.89 4.83 -1.26
N LEU A 320 -27.39 3.62 -1.07
CA LEU A 320 -28.78 3.23 -1.44
C LEU A 320 -29.78 3.58 -0.34
N ALA A 321 -29.37 3.47 0.91
CA ALA A 321 -30.15 3.79 2.10
C ALA A 321 -29.18 4.05 3.27
N PRO A 322 -29.63 4.54 4.45
CA PRO A 322 -28.75 4.89 5.57
C PRO A 322 -27.76 3.79 5.98
N ASP A 323 -28.15 2.53 5.84
CA ASP A 323 -27.33 1.37 6.25
C ASP A 323 -26.93 0.47 5.07
N TRP A 324 -27.21 0.91 3.83
CA TRP A 324 -26.96 0.10 2.63
C TRP A 324 -26.12 0.85 1.62
N LYS A 325 -24.98 0.26 1.28
CA LYS A 325 -24.05 0.78 0.27
C LYS A 325 -23.80 -0.28 -0.80
N PHE A 326 -23.92 0.13 -2.04
CA PHE A 326 -23.47 -0.67 -3.17
C PHE A 326 -22.04 -0.27 -3.55
N GLU A 327 -21.18 -1.26 -3.73
CA GLU A 327 -19.81 -1.03 -4.21
C GLU A 327 -19.52 -1.88 -5.45
N ALA A 328 -18.87 -1.25 -6.43
CA ALA A 328 -18.32 -1.95 -7.58
C ALA A 328 -16.87 -1.50 -7.79
N LYS A 329 -15.94 -2.45 -7.86
CA LYS A 329 -14.52 -2.20 -8.08
C LYS A 329 -14.01 -2.96 -9.30
N GLY A 330 -13.31 -2.26 -10.19
CA GLY A 330 -12.66 -2.83 -11.35
C GLY A 330 -11.17 -2.54 -11.35
N MET A 331 -10.36 -3.52 -11.76
CA MET A 331 -8.91 -3.39 -11.81
C MET A 331 -8.38 -4.01 -13.10
N TYR A 332 -7.44 -3.30 -13.74
CA TYR A 332 -6.70 -3.80 -14.88
C TYR A 332 -5.22 -3.52 -14.68
N GLU A 333 -4.40 -4.57 -14.67
CA GLU A 333 -2.98 -4.47 -14.37
C GLU A 333 -2.15 -5.20 -15.42
N THR A 334 -0.99 -4.64 -15.71
CA THR A 334 -0.02 -5.23 -16.63
C THR A 334 1.37 -5.23 -16.02
N ALA A 335 2.13 -6.28 -16.28
CA ALA A 335 3.56 -6.37 -16.01
C ALA A 335 4.31 -6.56 -17.35
N SER A 336 5.43 -5.88 -17.52
CA SER A 336 6.19 -5.91 -18.75
C SER A 336 7.68 -5.88 -18.44
N MET A 337 8.43 -6.88 -18.93
CA MET A 337 9.89 -6.85 -18.95
C MET A 337 10.37 -6.06 -20.17
N THR A 338 10.77 -4.80 -19.97
CA THR A 338 10.99 -3.85 -21.07
C THR A 338 12.18 -4.17 -21.99
N GLN A 339 13.10 -5.02 -21.55
CA GLN A 339 14.29 -5.41 -22.32
C GLN A 339 14.24 -6.83 -22.88
N SER A 340 13.20 -7.60 -22.55
CA SER A 340 13.01 -8.93 -23.11
C SER A 340 12.09 -8.86 -24.33
N GLU A 341 12.50 -9.43 -25.45
CA GLU A 341 11.64 -9.54 -26.64
C GLU A 341 10.60 -10.66 -26.51
N GLN A 342 10.94 -11.71 -25.80
CA GLN A 342 10.12 -12.91 -25.65
C GLN A 342 9.05 -12.76 -24.55
N TYR A 343 9.31 -11.99 -23.50
CA TYR A 343 8.46 -11.89 -22.31
C TYR A 343 8.02 -10.45 -22.04
N LYS A 344 7.42 -9.83 -23.06
CA LYS A 344 7.11 -8.39 -22.99
C LYS A 344 5.99 -8.03 -22.03
N THR A 345 4.94 -8.84 -21.92
CA THR A 345 3.76 -8.38 -21.16
C THR A 345 2.91 -9.52 -20.61
N THR A 346 2.61 -9.44 -19.33
CA THR A 346 1.55 -10.21 -18.67
C THR A 346 0.43 -9.25 -18.27
N ALA A 347 -0.81 -9.56 -18.59
CA ALA A 347 -1.97 -8.76 -18.24
C ALA A 347 -2.88 -9.50 -17.27
N ARG A 348 -3.32 -8.81 -16.23
CA ARG A 348 -4.33 -9.28 -15.28
C ARG A 348 -5.54 -8.35 -15.28
N ARG A 349 -6.72 -8.94 -15.16
CA ARG A 349 -7.99 -8.23 -15.02
C ARG A 349 -8.74 -8.80 -13.83
N SER A 350 -9.22 -7.94 -12.96
CA SER A 350 -10.12 -8.35 -11.89
C SER A 350 -11.25 -7.34 -11.73
N ALA A 351 -12.40 -7.84 -11.35
CA ALA A 351 -13.55 -7.04 -10.99
C ALA A 351 -14.19 -7.61 -9.72
N THR A 352 -14.57 -6.76 -8.81
CA THR A 352 -15.21 -7.14 -7.55
C THR A 352 -16.43 -6.26 -7.35
N SER A 353 -17.55 -6.86 -6.98
CA SER A 353 -18.73 -6.14 -6.50
C SER A 353 -19.03 -6.55 -5.07
N ALA A 354 -19.45 -5.61 -4.24
CA ALA A 354 -19.85 -5.82 -2.86
C ALA A 354 -21.18 -5.11 -2.59
N HIS A 355 -22.00 -5.67 -1.72
CA HIS A 355 -23.32 -5.16 -1.34
C HIS A 355 -23.34 -4.78 0.13
#